data_374eb965f4d3d9efb8906efe45c1b049
#
_entry.id   374eb965f4d3d9efb8906efe45c1b049
#
_cell.length_a   1.000
_cell.length_b   1.000
_cell.length_c   1.000
_cell.angle_alpha   90.00
_cell.angle_beta   90.00
_cell.angle_gamma   90.00
#
_symmetry.space_group_name_H-M   'P 1'
#
loop_
_entity.id
_entity.type
_entity.pdbx_description
1 polymer ?
#
loop_
_entity_poly.entity_id
_entity_poly.type
_entity_poly.pdbx_seq_one_letter_code
_entity_poly.pdbx_strand_id
1 'polypeptide(L)'
;DLDAWLTGDAGVLAESLLTMGITGMKMWPFDGAAYRTSGTSISPAELDAAMRPFRRVREVVGDRMDLMVELHGLWQVPAALQIAQAFEREDIRPFWIEDPVRPDDIAALARFAHGTRLPTTASELLGNRGGFRELLEARAASYVMLDLGWCGGITEGKAIATLAESFGLPIAPHDCTGPVTWAAGCHLSINAPNTLIQEVVRAFYTGWYTELVTGLPMVSDGHVTVAPVPGHGVALLPGLADRPDAVVRRTGVM
;
A
#
# COMPACT_ATOMS: atom_id res chain seq x y z
N ASP A 1 15.18 3.31 1.33
CA ASP A 1 14.31 2.44 2.13
C ASP A 1 14.15 1.04 1.52
N LEU A 2 13.86 0.92 0.22
CA LEU A 2 13.74 -0.39 -0.44
C LEU A 2 15.01 -1.24 -0.28
N ASP A 3 16.19 -0.65 -0.53
CA ASP A 3 17.47 -1.34 -0.41
C ASP A 3 17.74 -1.84 1.02
N ALA A 4 17.24 -1.13 2.03
CA ALA A 4 17.48 -1.48 3.42
C ALA A 4 16.90 -2.86 3.77
N TRP A 5 15.69 -3.18 3.35
CA TRP A 5 15.12 -4.49 3.66
C TRP A 5 15.45 -5.57 2.61
N LEU A 6 15.79 -5.19 1.36
CA LEU A 6 16.20 -6.14 0.32
C LEU A 6 17.62 -6.66 0.52
N THR A 7 18.58 -5.76 0.80
CA THR A 7 20.01 -6.05 0.81
C THR A 7 20.72 -5.64 2.09
N GLY A 8 20.06 -4.85 2.93
CA GLY A 8 20.57 -4.31 4.17
C GLY A 8 19.96 -4.93 5.42
N ASP A 9 19.55 -4.07 6.34
CA ASP A 9 18.96 -4.45 7.62
C ASP A 9 17.59 -3.82 7.83
N ALA A 10 16.55 -4.63 7.65
CA ALA A 10 15.16 -4.22 7.83
C ALA A 10 14.88 -3.76 9.28
N GLY A 11 15.60 -4.28 10.27
CA GLY A 11 15.48 -3.86 11.67
C GLY A 11 15.98 -2.44 11.89
N VAL A 12 17.12 -2.06 11.29
CA VAL A 12 17.63 -0.67 11.33
C VAL A 12 16.67 0.29 10.62
N LEU A 13 16.06 -0.12 9.50
CA LEU A 13 15.04 0.67 8.85
C LEU A 13 13.82 0.88 9.77
N ALA A 14 13.36 -0.16 10.44
CA ALA A 14 12.25 -0.07 11.39
C ALA A 14 12.57 0.88 12.56
N GLU A 15 13.78 0.81 13.13
CA GLU A 15 14.21 1.79 14.16
C GLU A 15 14.17 3.22 13.64
N SER A 16 14.69 3.45 12.42
CA SER A 16 14.67 4.76 11.79
C SER A 16 13.25 5.30 11.59
N LEU A 17 12.30 4.45 11.19
CA LEU A 17 10.88 4.84 11.05
C LEU A 17 10.27 5.18 12.41
N LEU A 18 10.56 4.40 13.46
CA LEU A 18 10.08 4.65 14.82
C LEU A 18 10.58 6.00 15.38
N THR A 19 11.79 6.45 15.02
CA THR A 19 12.27 7.80 15.42
C THR A 19 11.45 8.93 14.81
N MET A 20 10.72 8.66 13.72
CA MET A 20 9.81 9.59 13.07
C MET A 20 8.35 9.43 13.53
N GLY A 21 8.11 8.57 14.53
CA GLY A 21 6.76 8.22 15.00
C GLY A 21 5.99 7.28 14.06
N ILE A 22 6.62 6.78 13.01
CA ILE A 22 5.99 5.85 12.06
C ILE A 22 6.05 4.44 12.65
N THR A 23 4.88 3.84 12.89
CA THR A 23 4.73 2.55 13.57
C THR A 23 4.26 1.43 12.65
N GLY A 24 4.07 1.68 11.37
CA GLY A 24 3.69 0.69 10.36
C GLY A 24 4.68 0.64 9.20
N MET A 25 5.02 -0.56 8.74
CA MET A 25 6.00 -0.79 7.67
C MET A 25 5.54 -1.91 6.74
N LYS A 26 5.45 -1.61 5.42
CA LYS A 26 5.07 -2.57 4.38
C LYS A 26 6.30 -3.05 3.60
N MET A 27 6.38 -4.36 3.34
CA MET A 27 7.49 -5.00 2.62
C MET A 27 6.96 -6.07 1.66
N TRP A 28 7.67 -6.28 0.52
CA TRP A 28 7.29 -7.20 -0.56
C TRP A 28 8.41 -8.15 -1.02
N PRO A 29 9.06 -8.90 -0.12
CA PRO A 29 10.22 -9.74 -0.46
C PRO A 29 9.87 -11.01 -1.27
N PHE A 30 8.60 -11.29 -1.47
CA PHE A 30 8.11 -12.49 -2.17
C PHE A 30 8.06 -12.34 -3.70
N ASP A 31 8.07 -11.12 -4.24
CA ASP A 31 7.86 -10.83 -5.67
C ASP A 31 8.84 -11.57 -6.59
N GLY A 32 10.12 -11.61 -6.22
CA GLY A 32 11.13 -12.30 -7.01
C GLY A 32 10.85 -13.79 -7.23
N ALA A 33 10.25 -14.47 -6.25
CA ALA A 33 9.81 -15.86 -6.39
C ALA A 33 8.54 -15.95 -7.25
N ALA A 34 7.60 -15.02 -7.09
CA ALA A 34 6.39 -14.97 -7.90
C ALA A 34 6.70 -14.81 -9.39
N TYR A 35 7.60 -13.89 -9.76
CA TYR A 35 8.00 -13.69 -11.15
C TYR A 35 8.62 -14.94 -11.79
N ARG A 36 9.42 -15.73 -11.04
CA ARG A 36 10.03 -16.96 -11.54
C ARG A 36 9.03 -18.09 -11.76
N THR A 37 7.99 -18.14 -10.97
CA THR A 37 7.04 -19.28 -10.97
C THR A 37 5.65 -18.90 -11.51
N SER A 38 5.47 -17.67 -11.96
CA SER A 38 4.12 -17.12 -12.27
C SER A 38 3.16 -17.31 -11.10
N GLY A 39 3.67 -17.16 -9.87
CA GLY A 39 2.93 -17.27 -8.63
C GLY A 39 2.37 -18.66 -8.28
N THR A 40 2.76 -19.71 -9.02
CA THR A 40 2.18 -21.06 -8.83
C THR A 40 2.78 -21.81 -7.65
N SER A 41 4.01 -21.48 -7.27
CA SER A 41 4.73 -22.14 -6.18
C SER A 41 5.84 -21.27 -5.60
N ILE A 42 6.20 -21.55 -4.36
CA ILE A 42 7.38 -20.99 -3.69
C ILE A 42 8.15 -22.15 -3.04
N SER A 43 9.46 -22.23 -3.29
CA SER A 43 10.30 -23.24 -2.65
C SER A 43 10.54 -22.91 -1.16
N PRO A 44 10.88 -23.92 -0.33
CA PRO A 44 11.21 -23.68 1.08
C PRO A 44 12.35 -22.68 1.27
N ALA A 45 13.36 -22.69 0.39
CA ALA A 45 14.50 -21.79 0.47
C ALA A 45 14.12 -20.35 0.12
N GLU A 46 13.26 -20.13 -0.89
CA GLU A 46 12.73 -18.81 -1.26
C GLU A 46 11.82 -18.26 -0.16
N LEU A 47 10.95 -19.10 0.38
CA LEU A 47 10.08 -18.75 1.48
C LEU A 47 10.89 -18.33 2.72
N ASP A 48 11.91 -19.12 3.10
CA ASP A 48 12.80 -18.77 4.21
C ASP A 48 13.52 -17.44 3.97
N ALA A 49 14.05 -17.24 2.76
CA ALA A 49 14.73 -15.99 2.39
C ALA A 49 13.78 -14.78 2.48
N ALA A 50 12.55 -14.90 1.98
CA ALA A 50 11.56 -13.84 2.00
C ALA A 50 11.03 -13.53 3.41
N MET A 51 11.06 -14.50 4.33
CA MET A 51 10.69 -14.28 5.74
C MET A 51 11.75 -13.54 6.56
N ARG A 52 13.02 -13.53 6.13
CA ARG A 52 14.14 -12.93 6.91
C ARG A 52 13.93 -11.47 7.29
N PRO A 53 13.49 -10.56 6.38
CA PRO A 53 13.26 -9.17 6.77
C PRO A 53 12.25 -9.02 7.90
N PHE A 54 11.18 -9.80 7.90
CA PHE A 54 10.15 -9.77 8.93
C PHE A 54 10.68 -10.27 10.28
N ARG A 55 11.44 -11.38 10.30
CA ARG A 55 12.11 -11.87 11.49
C ARG A 55 13.07 -10.83 12.06
N ARG A 56 13.84 -10.18 11.17
CA ARG A 56 14.81 -9.15 11.57
C ARG A 56 14.14 -7.94 12.19
N VAL A 57 13.02 -7.48 11.66
CA VAL A 57 12.25 -6.40 12.31
C VAL A 57 11.78 -6.83 13.71
N ARG A 58 11.19 -8.03 13.84
CA ARG A 58 10.73 -8.55 15.15
C ARG A 58 11.88 -8.69 16.15
N GLU A 59 13.05 -9.13 15.71
CA GLU A 59 14.26 -9.24 16.56
C GLU A 59 14.70 -7.87 17.10
N VAL A 60 14.69 -6.82 16.28
CA VAL A 60 15.26 -5.50 16.63
C VAL A 60 14.25 -4.64 17.38
N VAL A 61 13.02 -4.57 16.93
CA VAL A 61 12.02 -3.63 17.46
C VAL A 61 10.82 -4.31 18.14
N GLY A 62 10.72 -5.63 18.05
CA GLY A 62 9.59 -6.37 18.62
C GLY A 62 8.26 -5.96 18.00
N ASP A 63 7.24 -5.80 18.84
CA ASP A 63 5.89 -5.45 18.45
C ASP A 63 5.66 -3.92 18.32
N ARG A 64 6.72 -3.11 18.45
CA ARG A 64 6.61 -1.66 18.26
C ARG A 64 6.34 -1.24 16.82
N MET A 65 6.54 -2.15 15.86
CA MET A 65 6.30 -1.93 14.42
C MET A 65 5.22 -2.88 13.93
N ASP A 66 4.12 -2.36 13.44
CA ASP A 66 3.14 -3.12 12.69
C ASP A 66 3.71 -3.50 11.32
N LEU A 67 3.70 -4.79 11.01
CA LEU A 67 4.25 -5.32 9.77
C LEU A 67 3.12 -5.56 8.77
N MET A 68 3.27 -5.03 7.57
CA MET A 68 2.38 -5.26 6.44
C MET A 68 3.13 -6.02 5.35
N VAL A 69 2.43 -6.96 4.74
CA VAL A 69 2.98 -7.83 3.69
C VAL A 69 2.29 -7.51 2.39
N GLU A 70 3.05 -7.15 1.39
CA GLU A 70 2.55 -6.93 0.03
C GLU A 70 2.87 -8.11 -0.86
N LEU A 71 1.90 -8.57 -1.66
CA LEU A 71 2.05 -9.66 -2.61
C LEU A 71 1.71 -9.25 -4.06
N HIS A 72 1.31 -8.00 -4.30
CA HIS A 72 1.05 -7.37 -5.60
C HIS A 72 0.13 -8.16 -6.56
N GLY A 73 -0.74 -9.00 -6.04
CA GLY A 73 -1.61 -9.83 -6.88
C GLY A 73 -0.88 -10.89 -7.71
N LEU A 74 0.38 -11.18 -7.39
CA LEU A 74 1.25 -12.02 -8.21
C LEU A 74 1.06 -13.52 -7.98
N TRP A 75 0.36 -13.93 -6.94
CA TRP A 75 0.30 -15.31 -6.50
C TRP A 75 -1.01 -16.01 -6.87
N GLN A 76 -0.93 -17.34 -7.00
CA GLN A 76 -2.10 -18.21 -7.02
C GLN A 76 -2.49 -18.59 -5.59
N VAL A 77 -3.78 -18.84 -5.34
CA VAL A 77 -4.31 -19.08 -3.98
C VAL A 77 -3.52 -20.12 -3.18
N PRO A 78 -3.13 -21.30 -3.70
CA PRO A 78 -2.39 -22.28 -2.90
C PRO A 78 -1.03 -21.77 -2.41
N ALA A 79 -0.29 -21.07 -3.28
CA ALA A 79 1.03 -20.53 -2.93
C ALA A 79 0.91 -19.31 -1.99
N ALA A 80 -0.07 -18.43 -2.20
CA ALA A 80 -0.36 -17.33 -1.28
C ALA A 80 -0.72 -17.85 0.12
N LEU A 81 -1.54 -18.90 0.22
CA LEU A 81 -1.86 -19.54 1.50
C LEU A 81 -0.63 -20.19 2.15
N GLN A 82 0.30 -20.75 1.36
CA GLN A 82 1.57 -21.26 1.89
C GLN A 82 2.41 -20.14 2.53
N ILE A 83 2.41 -18.94 1.93
CA ILE A 83 3.06 -17.74 2.51
C ILE A 83 2.36 -17.34 3.81
N ALA A 84 1.04 -17.20 3.81
CA ALA A 84 0.27 -16.87 5.01
C ALA A 84 0.55 -17.86 6.16
N GLN A 85 0.55 -19.15 5.86
CA GLN A 85 0.87 -20.20 6.84
C GLN A 85 2.30 -20.11 7.40
N ALA A 86 3.26 -19.55 6.64
CA ALA A 86 4.61 -19.34 7.17
C ALA A 86 4.61 -18.29 8.28
N PHE A 87 3.89 -17.18 8.10
CA PHE A 87 3.68 -16.17 9.14
C PHE A 87 2.98 -16.75 10.37
N GLU A 88 1.94 -17.55 10.18
CA GLU A 88 1.20 -18.20 11.28
C GLU A 88 2.09 -19.19 12.05
N ARG A 89 2.93 -20.00 11.37
CA ARG A 89 3.84 -20.97 12.01
C ARG A 89 4.93 -20.30 12.84
N GLU A 90 5.41 -19.14 12.41
CA GLU A 90 6.49 -18.41 13.08
C GLU A 90 5.96 -17.41 14.13
N ASP A 91 4.63 -17.36 14.33
CA ASP A 91 3.95 -16.39 15.19
C ASP A 91 4.33 -14.93 14.87
N ILE A 92 4.72 -14.67 13.62
CA ILE A 92 4.87 -13.32 13.09
C ILE A 92 3.49 -12.89 12.63
N ARG A 93 2.88 -11.94 13.32
CA ARG A 93 1.53 -11.46 13.04
C ARG A 93 1.59 -10.20 12.21
N PRO A 94 1.46 -10.28 10.86
CA PRO A 94 1.33 -9.09 10.05
C PRO A 94 0.00 -8.40 10.36
N PHE A 95 0.01 -7.08 10.29
CA PHE A 95 -1.19 -6.27 10.42
C PHE A 95 -2.18 -6.59 9.28
N TRP A 96 -1.65 -6.81 8.06
CA TRP A 96 -2.37 -7.41 6.94
C TRP A 96 -1.43 -8.10 5.93
N ILE A 97 -2.06 -8.92 5.07
CA ILE A 97 -1.49 -9.37 3.79
C ILE A 97 -2.29 -8.67 2.68
N GLU A 98 -1.59 -7.91 1.86
CA GLU A 98 -2.12 -7.09 0.79
C GLU A 98 -2.04 -7.81 -0.55
N ASP A 99 -3.09 -7.68 -1.35
CA ASP A 99 -3.23 -8.22 -2.70
C ASP A 99 -2.60 -9.61 -2.86
N PRO A 100 -3.03 -10.62 -2.06
CA PRO A 100 -2.41 -11.95 -2.06
C PRO A 100 -2.54 -12.66 -3.40
N VAL A 101 -3.56 -12.34 -4.16
CA VAL A 101 -3.87 -12.88 -5.49
C VAL A 101 -4.43 -11.77 -6.36
N ARG A 102 -4.57 -12.00 -7.65
CA ARG A 102 -5.10 -11.00 -8.59
C ARG A 102 -6.40 -10.38 -8.09
N PRO A 103 -6.48 -9.06 -7.97
CA PRO A 103 -7.64 -8.38 -7.41
C PRO A 103 -8.87 -8.38 -8.32
N ASP A 104 -8.71 -8.65 -9.61
CA ASP A 104 -9.82 -8.84 -10.56
C ASP A 104 -10.48 -10.23 -10.46
N ASP A 105 -9.91 -11.17 -9.68
CA ASP A 105 -10.53 -12.45 -9.31
C ASP A 105 -11.02 -12.38 -7.85
N ILE A 106 -12.17 -11.75 -7.66
CA ILE A 106 -12.79 -11.60 -6.33
C ILE A 106 -13.04 -12.96 -5.66
N ALA A 107 -13.35 -14.00 -6.43
CA ALA A 107 -13.56 -15.34 -5.88
C ALA A 107 -12.24 -15.95 -5.34
N ALA A 108 -11.11 -15.69 -6.00
CA ALA A 108 -9.80 -16.10 -5.50
C ALA A 108 -9.41 -15.33 -4.23
N LEU A 109 -9.65 -14.00 -4.21
CA LEU A 109 -9.44 -13.18 -3.01
C LEU A 109 -10.27 -13.70 -1.82
N ALA A 110 -11.54 -13.99 -2.03
CA ALA A 110 -12.40 -14.54 -0.99
C ALA A 110 -11.90 -15.91 -0.49
N ARG A 111 -11.45 -16.78 -1.41
CA ARG A 111 -10.86 -18.08 -1.01
C ARG A 111 -9.60 -17.90 -0.17
N PHE A 112 -8.76 -16.92 -0.50
CA PHE A 112 -7.59 -16.62 0.31
C PHE A 112 -8.00 -16.08 1.68
N ALA A 113 -8.82 -15.03 1.73
CA ALA A 113 -9.25 -14.39 2.97
C ALA A 113 -9.94 -15.38 3.95
N HIS A 114 -10.71 -16.33 3.43
CA HIS A 114 -11.34 -17.38 4.25
C HIS A 114 -10.40 -18.55 4.57
N GLY A 115 -9.27 -18.67 3.88
CA GLY A 115 -8.29 -19.75 4.05
C GLY A 115 -7.17 -19.44 5.06
N THR A 116 -7.10 -18.23 5.60
CA THR A 116 -6.13 -17.80 6.59
C THR A 116 -6.82 -17.09 7.77
N ARG A 117 -6.12 -16.98 8.90
CA ARG A 117 -6.55 -16.16 10.06
C ARG A 117 -5.98 -14.74 10.01
N LEU A 118 -5.08 -14.46 9.07
CA LEU A 118 -4.43 -13.18 8.95
C LEU A 118 -5.36 -12.19 8.23
N PRO A 119 -5.42 -10.92 8.68
CA PRO A 119 -6.19 -9.91 8.00
C PRO A 119 -5.70 -9.71 6.56
N THR A 120 -6.63 -9.50 5.64
CA THR A 120 -6.36 -9.27 4.21
C THR A 120 -6.75 -7.86 3.85
N THR A 121 -5.97 -7.19 3.04
CA THR A 121 -6.38 -5.93 2.40
C THR A 121 -6.32 -6.04 0.88
N ALA A 122 -7.21 -5.32 0.21
CA ALA A 122 -7.31 -5.20 -1.24
C ALA A 122 -8.12 -3.94 -1.59
N SER A 123 -7.94 -3.32 -2.69
CA SER A 123 -6.83 -3.43 -3.62
C SER A 123 -6.58 -2.06 -4.24
N GLU A 124 -5.33 -1.69 -4.35
CA GLU A 124 -4.92 -0.48 -5.07
C GLU A 124 -5.33 -0.53 -6.55
N LEU A 125 -5.39 -1.73 -7.13
CA LEU A 125 -5.65 -1.96 -8.55
C LEU A 125 -7.14 -2.01 -8.91
N LEU A 126 -8.06 -2.05 -7.94
CA LEU A 126 -9.49 -2.07 -8.22
C LEU A 126 -9.98 -0.70 -8.70
N GLY A 127 -10.64 -0.69 -9.85
CA GLY A 127 -11.32 0.48 -10.38
C GLY A 127 -12.75 0.59 -9.90
N ASN A 128 -13.21 1.82 -9.70
CA ASN A 128 -14.57 2.23 -9.38
C ASN A 128 -15.30 1.46 -8.25
N ARG A 129 -16.39 2.05 -7.75
CA ARG A 129 -17.17 1.47 -6.65
C ARG A 129 -17.84 0.13 -6.97
N GLY A 130 -17.98 -0.23 -8.25
CA GLY A 130 -18.53 -1.53 -8.66
C GLY A 130 -17.62 -2.68 -8.25
N GLY A 131 -16.32 -2.59 -8.53
CA GLY A 131 -15.34 -3.59 -8.12
C GLY A 131 -15.21 -3.68 -6.59
N PHE A 132 -15.20 -2.53 -5.91
CA PHE A 132 -15.18 -2.52 -4.44
C PHE A 132 -16.47 -3.09 -3.82
N ARG A 133 -17.63 -2.89 -4.44
CA ARG A 133 -18.87 -3.53 -3.98
C ARG A 133 -18.75 -5.05 -4.05
N GLU A 134 -18.25 -5.60 -5.15
CA GLU A 134 -18.05 -7.04 -5.31
C GLU A 134 -17.08 -7.60 -4.27
N LEU A 135 -15.97 -6.88 -4.00
CA LEU A 135 -15.01 -7.20 -2.94
C LEU A 135 -15.68 -7.29 -1.57
N LEU A 136 -16.50 -6.30 -1.23
CA LEU A 136 -17.18 -6.18 0.05
C LEU A 136 -18.27 -7.23 0.22
N GLU A 137 -19.11 -7.45 -0.80
CA GLU A 137 -20.16 -8.48 -0.81
C GLU A 137 -19.57 -9.89 -0.64
N ALA A 138 -18.40 -10.14 -1.25
CA ALA A 138 -17.69 -11.42 -1.11
C ALA A 138 -16.93 -11.57 0.23
N ARG A 139 -16.88 -10.52 1.07
CA ARG A 139 -16.09 -10.48 2.31
C ARG A 139 -14.64 -10.90 2.08
N ALA A 140 -14.07 -10.43 0.99
CA ALA A 140 -12.74 -10.82 0.52
C ALA A 140 -11.59 -9.98 1.12
N ALA A 141 -11.90 -8.99 1.96
CA ALA A 141 -10.93 -8.15 2.64
C ALA A 141 -11.39 -7.76 4.04
N SER A 142 -10.42 -7.53 4.93
CA SER A 142 -10.62 -6.96 6.28
C SER A 142 -10.48 -5.44 6.27
N TYR A 143 -9.69 -4.91 5.36
CA TYR A 143 -9.44 -3.50 5.12
C TYR A 143 -9.57 -3.21 3.63
N VAL A 144 -10.04 -2.00 3.30
CA VAL A 144 -10.20 -1.58 1.91
C VAL A 144 -9.06 -0.66 1.54
N MET A 145 -8.19 -1.12 0.65
CA MET A 145 -7.15 -0.29 0.06
C MET A 145 -7.64 0.23 -1.28
N LEU A 146 -7.46 1.53 -1.52
CA LEU A 146 -7.82 2.16 -2.78
C LEU A 146 -6.75 3.18 -3.17
N ASP A 147 -6.50 3.32 -4.46
CA ASP A 147 -5.65 4.37 -5.00
C ASP A 147 -6.48 5.37 -5.80
N LEU A 148 -6.37 6.66 -5.49
CA LEU A 148 -7.17 7.70 -6.14
C LEU A 148 -6.81 7.91 -7.61
N GLY A 149 -5.58 7.55 -8.03
CA GLY A 149 -5.17 7.58 -9.42
C GLY A 149 -5.84 6.48 -10.26
N TRP A 150 -6.25 5.38 -9.63
CA TRP A 150 -6.78 4.20 -10.31
C TRP A 150 -8.26 3.94 -10.06
N CYS A 151 -8.77 4.25 -8.87
CA CYS A 151 -10.18 4.00 -8.55
C CYS A 151 -11.16 4.97 -9.23
N GLY A 152 -10.70 6.09 -9.79
CA GLY A 152 -11.56 7.07 -10.47
C GLY A 152 -11.57 8.47 -9.84
N GLY A 153 -10.53 8.79 -9.06
CA GLY A 153 -10.34 10.10 -8.44
C GLY A 153 -11.05 10.28 -7.10
N ILE A 154 -10.98 11.49 -6.56
CA ILE A 154 -11.42 11.79 -5.19
C ILE A 154 -12.93 11.57 -4.97
N THR A 155 -13.75 11.87 -5.96
CA THR A 155 -15.21 11.66 -5.87
C THR A 155 -15.56 10.18 -5.77
N GLU A 156 -14.93 9.36 -6.58
CA GLU A 156 -15.14 7.92 -6.56
C GLU A 156 -14.52 7.30 -5.29
N GLY A 157 -13.32 7.75 -4.91
CA GLY A 157 -12.67 7.33 -3.67
C GLY A 157 -13.53 7.61 -2.43
N LYS A 158 -14.17 8.79 -2.36
CA LYS A 158 -15.11 9.11 -1.28
C LYS A 158 -16.33 8.19 -1.28
N ALA A 159 -16.87 7.87 -2.46
CA ALA A 159 -18.00 6.95 -2.56
C ALA A 159 -17.61 5.52 -2.13
N ILE A 160 -16.39 5.06 -2.47
CA ILE A 160 -15.83 3.78 -2.03
C ILE A 160 -15.66 3.78 -0.51
N ALA A 161 -15.11 4.85 0.09
CA ALA A 161 -14.95 4.97 1.53
C ALA A 161 -16.30 4.88 2.27
N THR A 162 -17.33 5.59 1.78
CA THR A 162 -18.69 5.53 2.34
C THR A 162 -19.32 4.14 2.18
N LEU A 163 -19.05 3.48 1.04
CA LEU A 163 -19.51 2.10 0.83
C LEU A 163 -18.83 1.15 1.83
N ALA A 164 -17.51 1.22 2.00
CA ALA A 164 -16.77 0.41 2.97
C ALA A 164 -17.27 0.64 4.40
N GLU A 165 -17.55 1.90 4.79
CA GLU A 165 -18.15 2.27 6.09
C GLU A 165 -19.49 1.54 6.32
N SER A 166 -20.33 1.42 5.30
CA SER A 166 -21.61 0.73 5.41
C SER A 166 -21.48 -0.78 5.65
N PHE A 167 -20.32 -1.36 5.33
CA PHE A 167 -19.95 -2.74 5.65
C PHE A 167 -19.16 -2.86 6.97
N GLY A 168 -18.93 -1.74 7.66
CA GLY A 168 -18.15 -1.69 8.90
C GLY A 168 -16.64 -1.84 8.67
N LEU A 169 -16.15 -1.60 7.46
CA LEU A 169 -14.72 -1.74 7.13
C LEU A 169 -14.02 -0.39 7.03
N PRO A 170 -12.79 -0.29 7.56
CA PRO A 170 -11.96 0.88 7.38
C PRO A 170 -11.28 0.90 6.01
N ILE A 171 -10.86 2.11 5.60
CA ILE A 171 -10.03 2.33 4.43
C ILE A 171 -8.59 2.62 4.80
N ALA A 172 -7.66 2.26 3.92
CA ALA A 172 -6.25 2.61 3.96
C ALA A 172 -5.80 3.02 2.56
N PRO A 173 -5.84 4.32 2.21
CA PRO A 173 -5.46 4.75 0.87
C PRO A 173 -3.99 4.49 0.55
N HIS A 174 -3.75 3.92 -0.64
CA HIS A 174 -2.44 3.58 -1.19
C HIS A 174 -1.65 4.83 -1.62
N ASP A 175 -0.32 4.76 -1.57
CA ASP A 175 0.61 5.76 -2.11
C ASP A 175 1.83 5.12 -2.79
N CYS A 176 1.91 5.26 -4.11
CA CYS A 176 3.15 5.19 -4.90
C CYS A 176 2.96 5.80 -6.29
N THR A 177 1.78 6.32 -6.60
CA THR A 177 1.36 6.75 -7.94
C THR A 177 1.67 8.22 -8.22
N GLY A 178 2.24 8.94 -7.28
CA GLY A 178 2.75 10.28 -7.47
C GLY A 178 2.24 11.31 -6.47
N PRO A 179 2.91 12.48 -6.40
CA PRO A 179 2.69 13.46 -5.34
C PRO A 179 1.29 14.07 -5.32
N VAL A 180 0.64 14.17 -6.49
CA VAL A 180 -0.73 14.71 -6.58
C VAL A 180 -1.75 13.70 -6.08
N THR A 181 -1.58 12.41 -6.43
CA THR A 181 -2.42 11.31 -5.95
C THR A 181 -2.29 11.17 -4.44
N TRP A 182 -1.06 11.20 -3.91
CA TRP A 182 -0.83 11.16 -2.48
C TRP A 182 -1.50 12.31 -1.72
N ALA A 183 -1.35 13.56 -2.20
CA ALA A 183 -2.03 14.71 -1.59
C ALA A 183 -3.55 14.53 -1.59
N ALA A 184 -4.13 14.07 -2.70
CA ALA A 184 -5.56 13.79 -2.78
C ALA A 184 -5.98 12.67 -1.82
N GLY A 185 -5.17 11.61 -1.68
CA GLY A 185 -5.34 10.52 -0.72
C GLY A 185 -5.36 11.03 0.73
N CYS A 186 -4.44 11.93 1.08
CA CYS A 186 -4.41 12.57 2.40
C CYS A 186 -5.70 13.36 2.69
N HIS A 187 -6.23 14.10 1.72
CA HIS A 187 -7.50 14.81 1.88
C HIS A 187 -8.68 13.85 2.04
N LEU A 188 -8.70 12.73 1.31
CA LEU A 188 -9.70 11.68 1.51
C LEU A 188 -9.60 11.12 2.93
N SER A 189 -8.38 10.79 3.36
CA SER A 189 -8.11 10.20 4.68
C SER A 189 -8.56 11.08 5.83
N ILE A 190 -8.34 12.39 5.73
CA ILE A 190 -8.81 13.36 6.74
C ILE A 190 -10.34 13.48 6.73
N ASN A 191 -10.97 13.34 5.57
CA ASN A 191 -12.41 13.52 5.41
C ASN A 191 -13.23 12.27 5.74
N ALA A 192 -12.69 11.07 5.51
CA ALA A 192 -13.43 9.82 5.69
C ALA A 192 -13.32 9.33 7.14
N PRO A 193 -14.46 9.19 7.87
CA PRO A 193 -14.44 8.83 9.29
C PRO A 193 -13.94 7.40 9.54
N ASN A 194 -13.97 6.55 8.53
CA ASN A 194 -13.49 5.17 8.58
C ASN A 194 -12.05 5.01 8.05
N THR A 195 -11.27 6.08 7.95
CA THR A 195 -9.85 5.95 7.61
C THR A 195 -9.09 5.33 8.77
N LEU A 196 -8.33 4.28 8.48
CA LEU A 196 -7.44 3.61 9.43
C LEU A 196 -6.06 4.27 9.45
N ILE A 197 -5.40 4.27 8.29
CA ILE A 197 -4.07 4.84 8.07
C ILE A 197 -3.98 5.36 6.64
N GLN A 198 -3.02 6.27 6.39
CA GLN A 198 -2.61 6.71 5.07
C GLN A 198 -1.23 6.14 4.76
N GLU A 199 -1.11 5.41 3.67
CA GLU A 199 0.19 4.96 3.20
C GLU A 199 1.04 6.15 2.72
N VAL A 200 2.35 6.07 3.00
CA VAL A 200 3.35 7.05 2.53
C VAL A 200 4.63 6.32 2.12
N VAL A 201 5.26 6.78 1.05
CA VAL A 201 6.59 6.28 0.65
C VAL A 201 7.64 7.30 1.04
N ARG A 202 8.36 7.04 2.16
CA ARG A 202 9.33 7.99 2.74
C ARG A 202 10.37 8.44 1.71
N ALA A 203 10.93 7.53 0.94
CA ALA A 203 11.90 7.85 -0.10
C ALA A 203 11.34 8.78 -1.20
N PHE A 204 10.03 8.79 -1.42
CA PHE A 204 9.40 9.63 -2.43
C PHE A 204 9.13 11.04 -1.91
N TYR A 205 8.47 11.17 -0.77
CA TYR A 205 8.13 12.51 -0.25
C TYR A 205 9.33 13.27 0.32
N THR A 206 10.41 12.57 0.71
CA THR A 206 11.69 13.21 1.08
C THR A 206 12.64 13.39 -0.11
N GLY A 207 12.36 12.76 -1.23
CA GLY A 207 13.17 12.74 -2.45
C GLY A 207 12.45 13.34 -3.65
N TRP A 208 12.25 12.53 -4.68
CA TRP A 208 11.88 13.00 -6.02
C TRP A 208 10.50 13.70 -6.11
N TYR A 209 9.57 13.50 -5.17
CA TYR A 209 8.34 14.29 -5.15
C TYR A 209 8.63 15.77 -5.02
N THR A 210 9.64 16.15 -4.23
CA THR A 210 10.05 17.55 -4.04
C THR A 210 10.68 18.19 -5.28
N GLU A 211 11.12 17.36 -6.24
CA GLU A 211 11.66 17.80 -7.52
C GLU A 211 10.58 18.12 -8.56
N LEU A 212 9.33 17.74 -8.29
CA LEU A 212 8.21 17.90 -9.22
C LEU A 212 7.20 18.94 -8.75
N VAL A 213 7.01 19.05 -7.43
CA VAL A 213 5.90 19.83 -6.87
C VAL A 213 6.31 20.61 -5.64
N THR A 214 5.50 21.64 -5.34
CA THR A 214 5.47 22.32 -4.03
C THR A 214 4.18 21.97 -3.30
N GLY A 215 4.12 22.24 -1.99
CA GLY A 215 2.90 22.09 -1.19
C GLY A 215 2.56 20.65 -0.82
N LEU A 216 3.54 19.78 -0.78
CA LEU A 216 3.33 18.38 -0.31
C LEU A 216 2.74 18.35 1.09
N PRO A 217 1.91 17.35 1.41
CA PRO A 217 1.54 17.04 2.78
C PRO A 217 2.78 16.87 3.66
N MET A 218 2.68 17.26 4.91
CA MET A 218 3.79 17.16 5.85
C MET A 218 3.65 15.91 6.71
N VAL A 219 4.73 15.13 6.77
CA VAL A 219 4.83 13.94 7.65
C VAL A 219 5.66 14.33 8.88
N SER A 220 5.05 14.24 10.06
CA SER A 220 5.71 14.54 11.35
C SER A 220 5.09 13.69 12.45
N ASP A 221 5.93 13.14 13.32
CA ASP A 221 5.50 12.38 14.49
C ASP A 221 4.47 11.27 14.16
N GLY A 222 4.68 10.56 13.05
CA GLY A 222 3.79 9.50 12.59
C GLY A 222 2.46 9.98 11.99
N HIS A 223 2.30 11.28 11.77
CA HIS A 223 1.08 11.86 11.24
C HIS A 223 1.32 12.58 9.91
N VAL A 224 0.30 12.54 9.05
CA VAL A 224 0.27 13.35 7.83
C VAL A 224 -0.69 14.53 8.04
N THR A 225 -0.24 15.73 7.69
CA THR A 225 -1.05 16.95 7.71
C THR A 225 -1.04 17.61 6.35
N VAL A 226 -2.17 18.23 5.99
CA VAL A 226 -2.32 19.03 4.76
C VAL A 226 -2.41 20.51 5.09
N ALA A 227 -1.87 21.35 4.20
CA ALA A 227 -1.96 22.80 4.37
C ALA A 227 -3.41 23.28 4.21
N PRO A 228 -3.87 24.27 5.00
CA PRO A 228 -5.22 24.83 4.90
C PRO A 228 -5.33 25.83 3.74
N VAL A 229 -5.11 25.35 2.52
CA VAL A 229 -5.16 26.13 1.29
C VAL A 229 -6.21 25.57 0.33
N PRO A 230 -6.71 26.36 -0.65
CA PRO A 230 -7.67 25.86 -1.63
C PRO A 230 -7.14 24.70 -2.47
N GLY A 231 -8.01 23.75 -2.83
CA GLY A 231 -7.68 22.56 -3.61
C GLY A 231 -6.92 21.51 -2.79
N HIS A 232 -6.08 20.71 -3.46
CA HIS A 232 -5.23 19.69 -2.79
C HIS A 232 -3.88 20.25 -2.29
N GLY A 233 -3.62 21.55 -2.48
CA GLY A 233 -2.44 22.24 -1.96
C GLY A 233 -1.15 22.05 -2.78
N VAL A 234 -1.11 21.10 -3.71
CA VAL A 234 0.07 20.80 -4.51
C VAL A 234 0.06 21.56 -5.82
N ALA A 235 1.20 22.13 -6.21
CA ALA A 235 1.40 22.78 -7.50
C ALA A 235 2.68 22.26 -8.17
N LEU A 236 2.64 22.10 -9.50
CA LEU A 236 3.84 21.75 -10.26
C LEU A 236 4.90 22.85 -10.14
N LEU A 237 6.16 22.46 -10.03
CA LEU A 237 7.27 23.41 -10.07
C LEU A 237 7.35 24.11 -11.43
N PRO A 238 7.67 25.43 -11.45
CA PRO A 238 7.96 26.13 -12.69
C PRO A 238 9.10 25.46 -13.47
N GLY A 239 9.00 25.44 -14.80
CA GLY A 239 10.07 24.94 -15.66
C GLY A 239 10.14 23.42 -15.82
N LEU A 240 9.23 22.64 -15.25
CA LEU A 240 9.21 21.17 -15.44
C LEU A 240 9.14 20.77 -16.93
N ALA A 241 8.43 21.55 -17.74
CA ALA A 241 8.30 21.31 -19.19
C ALA A 241 9.62 21.52 -19.95
N ASP A 242 10.56 22.25 -19.35
CA ASP A 242 11.85 22.60 -19.96
C ASP A 242 12.96 21.62 -19.55
N ARG A 243 12.67 20.65 -18.69
CA ARG A 243 13.64 19.63 -18.27
C ARG A 243 14.06 18.76 -19.44
N PRO A 244 15.32 18.30 -19.51
CA PRO A 244 15.81 17.43 -20.58
C PRO A 244 15.10 16.08 -20.67
N ASP A 245 14.53 15.61 -19.55
CA ASP A 245 13.80 14.36 -19.40
C ASP A 245 12.26 14.53 -19.56
N ALA A 246 11.79 15.77 -19.77
CA ALA A 246 10.38 16.04 -19.92
C ALA A 246 9.84 15.66 -21.31
N VAL A 247 8.70 14.97 -21.35
CA VAL A 247 7.93 14.74 -22.58
C VAL A 247 6.64 15.52 -22.51
N VAL A 248 6.59 16.64 -23.22
CA VAL A 248 5.42 17.52 -23.25
C VAL A 248 4.53 17.17 -24.45
N ARG A 249 3.29 16.80 -24.16
CA ARG A 249 2.25 16.61 -25.19
C ARG A 249 1.12 17.59 -24.94
N ARG A 250 0.71 18.29 -26.00
CA ARG A 250 -0.46 19.18 -25.95
C ARG A 250 -1.54 18.59 -26.82
N THR A 251 -2.70 18.29 -26.23
CA THR A 251 -3.93 17.98 -26.94
C THR A 251 -4.83 19.18 -26.78
N GLY A 252 -5.13 19.84 -27.85
CA GLY A 252 -5.99 21.04 -27.88
C GLY A 252 -7.03 20.94 -28.96
N VAL A 253 -8.18 21.52 -28.69
CA VAL A 253 -9.15 21.89 -29.78
C VAL A 253 -8.50 23.04 -30.49
N MET A 254 -8.34 22.92 -31.85
CA MET A 254 -8.02 24.04 -32.70
C MET A 254 -9.24 24.96 -32.79
#